data_0dc1c493a4f3c8950eb8bf2309355dec
#
_entry.id   0dc1c493a4f3c8950eb8bf2309355dec
#
_cell.length_a   1.000
_cell.length_b   1.000
_cell.length_c   1.000
_cell.angle_alpha   90.00
_cell.angle_beta   90.00
_cell.angle_gamma   90.00
#
_symmetry.space_group_name_H-M   'P 1'
#
loop_
_entity.id
_entity.type
_entity.pdbx_description
1 polymer ?
#
loop_
_entity_poly.entity_id
_entity_poly.type
_entity_poly.pdbx_seq_one_letter_code
_entity_poly.pdbx_strand_id
1 'polypeptide(L)'
;MHCFSLLALALLCAAHPLFSQDARVLIIGLDGLRSDCLTAANTPALDGLIENGVFSPDALNNDITYSGPGWSAMVCGAWSDAHGVTNNDFTGSNYATYPSFLDRLETINPELNTYSICHWAPINDYIQGDVVDESINTTSDQAVADAAGAIITGDNPHAMFLHFDDVDLAGHSYGFSPNVPAYIDAIETVDGHVAEVLSALTSRPNYEEENWLILTSTDHGGIGYGHGGESIDEQIIFFSASGLSADPELVVKDTLEILPPPENCVAPGAAELQFEGNGDAVHIAENPLLSLGADQNFTIEVRIRTEASPDVAIVGNKDWDSGLNPGFVFSFEYPNGPAWKVNIGDGDNRADANGAAGVSDGQWHTLSCSFDRDGSMRLYTDGVFSAEEDISGIGNLDVGEGWYFGSDIDGGYSYTGAIAEVRFWHGVLDDATILDWHCSALTEAHPAWEALQGHWQLTEGAGTDIGSAANAELMGTADGTLWQVPESLIVFDYSNTPRIVDVAVTALDHMCVTIDPAWNLAGISWIDGCNNADVFDTDRCFIDARIFPNPGSDSFQITGITPSTDVEVYHPNGKCIHKSRPGATSGHIAPGSSDSGMYLIRVIDGEQRRTLRWIRQN
;
A
#
# COMPACT_ATOMS: atom_id res chain seq x y z
N MET A 1 -28.71 42.87 61.10
CA MET A 1 -28.91 43.56 59.81
C MET A 1 -27.54 43.79 59.24
N HIS A 2 -27.08 42.90 58.38
CA HIS A 2 -25.85 43.06 57.56
C HIS A 2 -26.22 42.80 56.11
N CYS A 3 -26.21 43.86 55.31
CA CYS A 3 -26.36 43.84 53.87
C CYS A 3 -25.06 43.30 53.23
N PHE A 4 -25.14 42.22 52.47
CA PHE A 4 -24.10 41.78 51.57
C PHE A 4 -24.43 42.35 50.17
N SER A 5 -23.57 43.24 49.67
CA SER A 5 -23.60 43.70 48.29
C SER A 5 -22.87 42.70 47.40
N LEU A 6 -23.60 42.07 46.47
CA LEU A 6 -23.02 41.28 45.36
C LEU A 6 -22.56 42.26 44.26
N LEU A 7 -21.25 42.31 44.02
CA LEU A 7 -20.66 42.98 42.88
C LEU A 7 -20.70 41.98 41.69
N ALA A 8 -21.57 42.19 40.71
CA ALA A 8 -21.58 41.44 39.46
C ALA A 8 -20.48 41.99 38.55
N LEU A 9 -19.45 41.17 38.34
CA LEU A 9 -18.40 41.42 37.36
C LEU A 9 -18.95 41.02 35.99
N ALA A 10 -19.34 41.99 35.17
CA ALA A 10 -19.70 41.79 33.76
C ALA A 10 -18.41 41.58 32.95
N LEU A 11 -18.13 40.36 32.55
CA LEU A 11 -17.15 40.09 31.49
C LEU A 11 -17.71 40.64 30.16
N LEU A 12 -17.17 41.76 29.71
CA LEU A 12 -17.31 42.19 28.32
C LEU A 12 -16.46 41.20 27.46
N CYS A 13 -17.09 40.19 26.90
CA CYS A 13 -16.57 39.55 25.69
C CYS A 13 -16.62 40.62 24.59
N ALA A 14 -15.48 41.20 24.25
CA ALA A 14 -15.33 41.93 23.01
C ALA A 14 -15.55 40.91 21.88
N ALA A 15 -16.75 40.91 21.32
CA ALA A 15 -16.97 40.32 20.01
C ALA A 15 -16.12 41.13 19.03
N HIS A 16 -14.97 40.60 18.67
CA HIS A 16 -14.29 41.06 17.48
C HIS A 16 -15.24 40.74 16.33
N PRO A 17 -15.57 41.72 15.46
CA PRO A 17 -16.27 41.39 14.24
C PRO A 17 -15.36 40.39 13.51
N LEU A 18 -15.86 39.21 13.19
CA LEU A 18 -15.31 38.34 12.18
C LEU A 18 -15.47 39.11 10.86
N PHE A 19 -14.47 39.94 10.53
CA PHE A 19 -14.32 40.39 9.16
C PHE A 19 -14.04 39.15 8.34
N SER A 20 -14.91 38.81 7.41
CA SER A 20 -14.56 37.91 6.31
C SER A 20 -13.29 38.52 5.71
N GLN A 21 -12.15 37.84 5.88
CA GLN A 21 -10.90 38.24 5.24
C GLN A 21 -11.13 38.20 3.73
N ASP A 22 -10.59 39.17 3.01
CA ASP A 22 -10.70 39.27 1.56
C ASP A 22 -9.95 38.08 0.92
N ALA A 23 -10.67 37.13 0.34
CA ALA A 23 -10.10 35.91 -0.23
C ALA A 23 -9.25 36.27 -1.47
N ARG A 24 -8.03 35.74 -1.53
CA ARG A 24 -7.06 35.97 -2.60
C ARG A 24 -6.34 34.65 -2.93
N VAL A 25 -6.01 34.46 -4.21
CA VAL A 25 -5.33 33.23 -4.65
C VAL A 25 -4.10 33.56 -5.50
N LEU A 26 -3.01 32.82 -5.20
CA LEU A 26 -1.78 32.83 -5.98
C LEU A 26 -1.46 31.40 -6.40
N ILE A 27 -1.49 31.12 -7.70
CA ILE A 27 -1.03 29.86 -8.25
C ILE A 27 0.38 30.05 -8.80
N ILE A 28 1.31 29.21 -8.35
CA ILE A 28 2.71 29.16 -8.80
C ILE A 28 2.92 27.82 -9.53
N GLY A 29 3.03 27.86 -10.84
CA GLY A 29 3.31 26.74 -11.71
C GLY A 29 4.80 26.63 -12.02
N LEU A 30 5.38 25.45 -11.79
CA LEU A 30 6.81 25.14 -11.98
C LEU A 30 6.94 24.07 -13.05
N ASP A 31 7.19 24.47 -14.32
CA ASP A 31 7.18 23.57 -15.48
C ASP A 31 8.20 22.42 -15.35
N GLY A 32 7.74 21.19 -15.59
CA GLY A 32 8.59 20.02 -15.64
C GLY A 32 9.29 19.63 -14.34
N LEU A 33 8.85 20.13 -13.16
CA LEU A 33 9.49 19.84 -11.88
C LEU A 33 9.05 18.46 -11.36
N ARG A 34 9.92 17.46 -11.45
CA ARG A 34 9.68 16.12 -10.89
C ARG A 34 9.51 16.16 -9.37
N SER A 35 8.43 15.58 -8.88
CA SER A 35 8.09 15.54 -7.46
C SER A 35 9.17 14.90 -6.58
N ASP A 36 9.85 13.84 -7.05
CA ASP A 36 10.92 13.16 -6.31
C ASP A 36 12.19 14.01 -6.15
N CYS A 37 12.35 15.04 -6.98
CA CYS A 37 13.49 15.97 -6.90
C CYS A 37 13.36 17.00 -5.78
N LEU A 38 12.15 17.27 -5.27
CA LEU A 38 11.95 18.15 -4.11
C LEU A 38 12.69 17.66 -2.85
N THR A 39 12.90 16.35 -2.72
CA THR A 39 13.66 15.79 -1.60
C THR A 39 15.18 15.85 -1.79
N ALA A 40 15.64 16.01 -3.03
CA ALA A 40 17.07 16.08 -3.39
C ALA A 40 17.59 17.52 -3.44
N ALA A 41 16.71 18.49 -3.73
CA ALA A 41 17.04 19.91 -3.83
C ALA A 41 16.86 20.62 -2.47
N ASN A 42 17.57 21.72 -2.29
CA ASN A 42 17.40 22.62 -1.14
C ASN A 42 16.40 23.73 -1.50
N THR A 43 15.14 23.54 -1.10
CA THR A 43 14.00 24.36 -1.51
C THR A 43 13.27 25.03 -0.33
N PRO A 44 13.95 25.93 0.45
CA PRO A 44 13.39 26.45 1.68
C PRO A 44 12.07 27.24 1.51
N ALA A 45 11.81 27.85 0.35
CA ALA A 45 10.57 28.57 0.09
C ALA A 45 9.41 27.60 -0.14
N LEU A 46 9.60 26.59 -0.99
CA LEU A 46 8.62 25.52 -1.22
C LEU A 46 8.42 24.68 0.04
N ASP A 47 9.49 24.35 0.77
CA ASP A 47 9.41 23.63 2.04
C ASP A 47 8.53 24.35 3.05
N GLY A 48 8.66 25.69 3.14
CA GLY A 48 7.82 26.51 4.02
C GLY A 48 6.34 26.48 3.63
N LEU A 49 5.99 26.42 2.36
CA LEU A 49 4.60 26.24 1.88
C LEU A 49 4.11 24.81 2.18
N ILE A 50 4.94 23.81 1.95
CA ILE A 50 4.63 22.39 2.20
C ILE A 50 4.37 22.14 3.69
N GLU A 51 5.19 22.69 4.58
CA GLU A 51 5.05 22.49 6.03
C GLU A 51 3.77 23.10 6.61
N ASN A 52 3.26 24.16 5.98
CA ASN A 52 2.12 24.93 6.48
C ASN A 52 0.84 24.74 5.65
N GLY A 53 0.71 23.65 4.92
CA GLY A 53 -0.44 23.40 4.06
C GLY A 53 -0.68 21.93 3.71
N VAL A 54 -1.68 21.69 2.87
CA VAL A 54 -1.88 20.39 2.23
C VAL A 54 -0.74 20.16 1.25
N PHE A 55 -0.12 19.00 1.31
CA PHE A 55 0.93 18.61 0.37
C PHE A 55 0.77 17.16 -0.10
N SER A 56 0.96 16.95 -1.39
CA SER A 56 1.10 15.61 -1.96
C SER A 56 2.32 15.54 -2.87
N PRO A 57 3.28 14.65 -2.59
CA PRO A 57 4.34 14.31 -3.55
C PRO A 57 3.87 13.31 -4.60
N ASP A 58 2.67 12.79 -4.48
CA ASP A 58 2.08 11.72 -5.28
C ASP A 58 0.82 12.20 -6.03
N ALA A 59 0.70 13.49 -6.29
CA ALA A 59 -0.36 14.02 -7.14
C ALA A 59 -0.17 13.54 -8.59
N LEU A 60 -1.25 13.54 -9.39
CA LEU A 60 -1.21 13.00 -10.74
C LEU A 60 -1.64 13.99 -11.83
N ASN A 61 -0.85 14.02 -12.91
CA ASN A 61 -1.34 14.29 -14.24
C ASN A 61 -1.47 12.96 -14.99
N ASN A 62 -2.62 12.30 -14.88
CA ASN A 62 -2.89 11.00 -15.51
C ASN A 62 -3.48 11.13 -16.92
N ASP A 63 -3.21 12.24 -17.60
CA ASP A 63 -3.55 12.54 -18.98
C ASP A 63 -2.26 12.77 -19.80
N ILE A 64 -2.30 13.62 -20.78
CA ILE A 64 -1.18 13.91 -21.69
C ILE A 64 -0.16 14.82 -20.97
N THR A 65 1.08 14.36 -20.86
CA THR A 65 2.16 15.01 -20.11
C THR A 65 2.98 15.99 -20.97
N TYR A 66 2.36 16.64 -21.97
CA TYR A 66 2.90 17.84 -22.62
C TYR A 66 2.44 19.11 -21.91
N SER A 67 3.22 20.18 -21.97
CA SER A 67 2.93 21.45 -21.29
C SER A 67 1.59 22.06 -21.71
N GLY A 68 1.24 22.06 -22.99
CA GLY A 68 -0.04 22.60 -23.46
C GLY A 68 -1.27 21.91 -22.84
N PRO A 69 -1.41 20.58 -22.92
CA PRO A 69 -2.45 19.82 -22.22
C PRO A 69 -2.37 19.97 -20.69
N GLY A 70 -1.18 19.85 -20.10
CA GLY A 70 -0.99 19.93 -18.65
C GLY A 70 -1.42 21.28 -18.06
N TRP A 71 -0.91 22.39 -18.61
CA TRP A 71 -1.32 23.73 -18.17
C TRP A 71 -2.81 23.99 -18.43
N SER A 72 -3.36 23.50 -19.55
CA SER A 72 -4.79 23.57 -19.81
C SER A 72 -5.59 22.83 -18.75
N ALA A 73 -5.19 21.61 -18.38
CA ALA A 73 -5.86 20.82 -17.36
C ALA A 73 -5.80 21.52 -15.98
N MET A 74 -4.63 22.07 -15.61
CA MET A 74 -4.42 22.78 -14.36
C MET A 74 -5.32 23.99 -14.21
N VAL A 75 -5.32 24.88 -15.21
CA VAL A 75 -6.01 26.18 -15.04
C VAL A 75 -7.49 26.15 -15.46
N CYS A 76 -7.92 25.13 -16.24
CA CYS A 76 -9.33 24.97 -16.62
C CYS A 76 -10.10 23.99 -15.71
N GLY A 77 -9.41 23.15 -14.93
CA GLY A 77 -10.03 22.14 -14.08
C GLY A 77 -10.71 21.00 -14.85
N ALA A 78 -10.25 20.72 -16.06
CA ALA A 78 -10.84 19.72 -16.97
C ALA A 78 -9.73 18.98 -17.73
N TRP A 79 -9.98 17.74 -18.16
CA TRP A 79 -9.03 16.91 -18.89
C TRP A 79 -9.01 17.21 -20.41
N SER A 80 -8.03 16.65 -21.13
CA SER A 80 -7.81 16.91 -22.55
C SER A 80 -9.01 16.53 -23.43
N ASP A 81 -9.80 15.55 -23.05
CA ASP A 81 -11.03 15.16 -23.74
C ASP A 81 -12.14 16.22 -23.65
N ALA A 82 -12.08 17.10 -22.67
CA ALA A 82 -13.01 18.19 -22.44
C ALA A 82 -12.49 19.53 -22.99
N HIS A 83 -11.26 19.94 -22.58
CA HIS A 83 -10.67 21.21 -23.05
C HIS A 83 -10.09 21.12 -24.47
N GLY A 84 -9.95 19.92 -25.05
CA GLY A 84 -9.64 19.68 -26.47
C GLY A 84 -8.17 19.85 -26.86
N VAL A 85 -7.26 20.14 -25.93
CA VAL A 85 -5.82 20.33 -26.21
C VAL A 85 -5.08 19.03 -25.96
N THR A 86 -4.36 18.51 -26.99
CA THR A 86 -3.63 17.25 -26.94
C THR A 86 -2.14 17.37 -27.23
N ASN A 87 -1.67 18.60 -27.51
CA ASN A 87 -0.26 18.92 -27.77
C ASN A 87 -0.03 20.44 -27.63
N ASN A 88 1.21 20.89 -27.85
CA ASN A 88 1.62 22.28 -27.70
C ASN A 88 1.24 23.20 -28.89
N ASP A 89 0.44 22.73 -29.86
CA ASP A 89 -0.08 23.58 -30.95
C ASP A 89 -1.49 24.16 -30.67
N PHE A 90 -2.13 23.69 -29.59
CA PHE A 90 -3.46 24.13 -29.13
C PHE A 90 -4.59 23.95 -30.15
N THR A 91 -4.37 23.16 -31.20
CA THR A 91 -5.40 22.85 -32.21
C THR A 91 -6.52 22.05 -31.58
N GLY A 92 -7.75 22.54 -31.72
CA GLY A 92 -8.95 21.89 -31.17
C GLY A 92 -9.34 22.34 -29.77
N SER A 93 -8.66 23.34 -29.22
CA SER A 93 -8.99 23.91 -27.90
C SER A 93 -10.46 24.34 -27.78
N ASN A 94 -11.06 24.10 -26.62
CA ASN A 94 -12.46 24.36 -26.31
C ASN A 94 -12.60 25.28 -25.08
N TYR A 95 -11.76 26.31 -25.00
CA TYR A 95 -11.75 27.23 -23.87
C TYR A 95 -13.02 28.09 -23.75
N ALA A 96 -13.80 28.21 -24.84
CA ALA A 96 -15.13 28.82 -24.75
C ALA A 96 -16.09 28.05 -23.82
N THR A 97 -15.92 26.72 -23.68
CA THR A 97 -16.71 25.89 -22.78
C THR A 97 -15.97 25.63 -21.45
N TYR A 98 -14.66 25.48 -21.51
CA TYR A 98 -13.78 25.22 -20.39
C TYR A 98 -12.76 26.37 -20.22
N PRO A 99 -13.21 27.60 -19.88
CA PRO A 99 -12.29 28.72 -19.66
C PRO A 99 -11.42 28.50 -18.42
N SER A 100 -10.32 29.23 -18.33
CA SER A 100 -9.44 29.21 -17.16
C SER A 100 -10.17 29.67 -15.89
N PHE A 101 -9.59 29.36 -14.72
CA PHE A 101 -10.13 29.84 -13.46
C PHE A 101 -10.14 31.38 -13.37
N LEU A 102 -9.13 32.05 -13.94
CA LEU A 102 -9.09 33.53 -14.01
C LEU A 102 -10.25 34.10 -14.85
N ASP A 103 -10.49 33.52 -16.04
CA ASP A 103 -11.63 33.90 -16.87
C ASP A 103 -12.98 33.71 -16.18
N ARG A 104 -13.11 32.64 -15.38
CA ARG A 104 -14.31 32.37 -14.59
C ARG A 104 -14.50 33.41 -13.50
N LEU A 105 -13.41 33.74 -12.79
CA LEU A 105 -13.44 34.78 -11.75
C LEU A 105 -13.88 36.13 -12.31
N GLU A 106 -13.28 36.58 -13.41
CA GLU A 106 -13.65 37.83 -14.10
C GLU A 106 -15.10 37.83 -14.60
N THR A 107 -15.55 36.69 -15.17
CA THR A 107 -16.93 36.58 -15.65
C THR A 107 -17.94 36.67 -14.50
N ILE A 108 -17.61 36.18 -13.32
CA ILE A 108 -18.49 36.19 -12.14
C ILE A 108 -18.44 37.51 -11.41
N ASN A 109 -17.25 38.09 -11.27
CA ASN A 109 -17.03 39.34 -10.56
C ASN A 109 -15.96 40.19 -11.26
N PRO A 110 -16.34 41.05 -12.21
CA PRO A 110 -15.41 41.93 -12.95
C PRO A 110 -14.73 43.03 -12.11
N GLU A 111 -14.96 43.10 -10.81
CA GLU A 111 -14.28 44.03 -9.89
C GLU A 111 -13.02 43.36 -9.27
N LEU A 112 -12.76 42.08 -9.57
CA LEU A 112 -11.53 41.41 -9.18
C LEU A 112 -10.40 41.89 -10.10
N ASN A 113 -9.19 42.03 -9.54
CA ASN A 113 -7.98 42.28 -10.33
C ASN A 113 -7.25 40.95 -10.55
N THR A 114 -7.15 40.53 -11.79
CA THR A 114 -6.58 39.24 -12.17
C THR A 114 -5.34 39.40 -13.04
N TYR A 115 -4.33 38.53 -12.78
CA TYR A 115 -3.03 38.62 -13.43
C TYR A 115 -2.52 37.25 -13.85
N SER A 116 -1.93 37.16 -15.05
CA SER A 116 -1.22 35.99 -15.52
C SER A 116 0.17 36.38 -16.01
N ILE A 117 1.22 35.83 -15.39
CA ILE A 117 2.62 36.19 -15.69
C ILE A 117 3.36 34.91 -16.04
N CYS A 118 3.77 34.75 -17.32
CA CYS A 118 4.30 33.50 -17.83
C CYS A 118 5.65 33.69 -18.52
N HIS A 119 6.60 32.79 -18.22
CA HIS A 119 7.81 32.67 -19.03
C HIS A 119 7.47 31.94 -20.34
N TRP A 120 6.71 30.84 -20.34
CA TRP A 120 6.23 30.21 -21.56
C TRP A 120 4.95 30.90 -22.07
N ALA A 121 5.12 31.77 -23.09
CA ALA A 121 4.09 32.63 -23.62
C ALA A 121 2.78 31.93 -24.06
N PRO A 122 2.79 30.69 -24.59
CA PRO A 122 1.57 30.03 -25.06
C PRO A 122 0.45 29.90 -24.00
N ILE A 123 0.76 29.89 -22.69
CA ILE A 123 -0.27 29.92 -21.66
C ILE A 123 -1.12 31.19 -21.79
N ASN A 124 -0.51 32.34 -21.85
CA ASN A 124 -1.21 33.62 -22.01
C ASN A 124 -1.80 33.78 -23.42
N ASP A 125 -1.09 33.31 -24.45
CA ASP A 125 -1.50 33.51 -25.85
C ASP A 125 -2.71 32.64 -26.24
N TYR A 126 -2.92 31.47 -25.58
CA TYR A 126 -3.95 30.52 -25.97
C TYR A 126 -4.91 30.12 -24.86
N ILE A 127 -4.43 29.92 -23.60
CA ILE A 127 -5.24 29.36 -22.51
C ILE A 127 -5.96 30.46 -21.72
N GLN A 128 -5.23 31.51 -21.33
CA GLN A 128 -5.84 32.65 -20.64
C GLN A 128 -6.65 33.48 -21.63
N GLY A 129 -7.86 33.80 -21.27
CA GLY A 129 -8.74 34.57 -22.15
C GLY A 129 -8.42 36.08 -22.17
N ASP A 130 -9.06 36.76 -23.12
CA ASP A 130 -8.97 38.23 -23.28
C ASP A 130 -9.59 38.99 -22.08
N VAL A 131 -10.24 38.30 -21.12
CA VAL A 131 -10.94 38.95 -19.99
C VAL A 131 -10.06 39.11 -18.76
N VAL A 132 -8.90 38.45 -18.69
CA VAL A 132 -7.90 38.66 -17.63
C VAL A 132 -7.37 40.08 -17.70
N ASP A 133 -7.36 40.82 -16.58
CA ASP A 133 -7.00 42.24 -16.56
C ASP A 133 -5.60 42.51 -17.13
N GLU A 134 -4.62 41.68 -16.75
CA GLU A 134 -3.27 41.83 -17.28
C GLU A 134 -2.59 40.44 -17.48
N SER A 135 -2.18 40.16 -18.73
CA SER A 135 -1.39 39.01 -19.14
C SER A 135 0.00 39.44 -19.58
N ILE A 136 1.03 38.99 -18.87
CA ILE A 136 2.43 39.42 -19.08
C ILE A 136 3.25 38.20 -19.53
N ASN A 137 3.81 38.26 -20.74
CA ASN A 137 4.81 37.30 -21.22
C ASN A 137 6.21 37.83 -20.91
N THR A 138 7.02 37.03 -20.27
CA THR A 138 8.41 37.34 -19.89
C THR A 138 9.40 36.51 -20.71
N THR A 139 10.70 36.73 -20.49
CA THR A 139 11.77 36.02 -21.20
C THR A 139 12.70 35.26 -20.25
N SER A 140 12.37 35.20 -18.95
CA SER A 140 13.10 34.43 -17.94
C SER A 140 12.27 34.29 -16.67
N ASP A 141 12.57 33.31 -15.84
CA ASP A 141 11.93 33.11 -14.53
C ASP A 141 12.17 34.28 -13.57
N GLN A 142 13.37 34.91 -13.60
CA GLN A 142 13.62 36.14 -12.82
C GLN A 142 12.66 37.24 -13.22
N ALA A 143 12.38 37.41 -14.51
CA ALA A 143 11.46 38.44 -14.95
C ALA A 143 10.00 38.16 -14.55
N VAL A 144 9.61 36.87 -14.39
CA VAL A 144 8.33 36.50 -13.78
C VAL A 144 8.28 36.99 -12.33
N ALA A 145 9.31 36.66 -11.54
CA ALA A 145 9.39 37.03 -10.12
C ALA A 145 9.39 38.57 -9.95
N ASP A 146 10.18 39.29 -10.76
CA ASP A 146 10.24 40.78 -10.74
C ASP A 146 8.87 41.42 -11.06
N ALA A 147 8.18 40.93 -12.09
CA ALA A 147 6.86 41.43 -12.48
C ALA A 147 5.79 41.10 -11.41
N ALA A 148 5.79 39.87 -10.90
CA ALA A 148 4.90 39.45 -9.81
C ALA A 148 5.11 40.31 -8.56
N GLY A 149 6.36 40.50 -8.13
CA GLY A 149 6.71 41.33 -6.98
C GLY A 149 6.26 42.79 -7.14
N ALA A 150 6.40 43.35 -8.34
CA ALA A 150 5.94 44.73 -8.63
C ALA A 150 4.40 44.84 -8.51
N ILE A 151 3.64 43.89 -9.07
CA ILE A 151 2.17 43.87 -8.99
C ILE A 151 1.71 43.63 -7.54
N ILE A 152 2.29 42.66 -6.85
CA ILE A 152 1.94 42.32 -5.46
C ILE A 152 2.12 43.56 -4.54
N THR A 153 3.18 44.35 -4.74
CA THR A 153 3.48 45.52 -3.88
C THR A 153 2.84 46.82 -4.35
N GLY A 154 2.59 46.96 -5.65
CA GLY A 154 2.11 48.21 -6.26
C GLY A 154 0.61 48.25 -6.51
N ASP A 155 0.00 47.09 -6.75
CA ASP A 155 -1.40 46.96 -7.11
C ASP A 155 -2.19 46.21 -6.04
N ASN A 156 -3.42 45.85 -6.33
CA ASN A 156 -4.28 45.10 -5.43
C ASN A 156 -4.77 43.82 -6.09
N PRO A 157 -3.89 42.81 -6.35
CA PRO A 157 -4.27 41.59 -7.02
C PRO A 157 -5.18 40.71 -6.13
N HIS A 158 -6.23 40.14 -6.74
CA HIS A 158 -7.13 39.20 -6.09
C HIS A 158 -6.85 37.75 -6.53
N ALA A 159 -6.47 37.53 -7.79
CA ALA A 159 -6.08 36.21 -8.30
C ALA A 159 -4.89 36.35 -9.25
N MET A 160 -3.89 35.51 -9.06
CA MET A 160 -2.68 35.51 -9.86
C MET A 160 -2.31 34.09 -10.29
N PHE A 161 -1.80 33.96 -11.51
CA PHE A 161 -1.14 32.79 -12.03
C PHE A 161 0.27 33.13 -12.46
N LEU A 162 1.28 32.42 -11.93
CA LEU A 162 2.68 32.56 -12.29
C LEU A 162 3.19 31.27 -12.91
N HIS A 163 3.96 31.38 -13.99
CA HIS A 163 4.58 30.25 -14.65
C HIS A 163 6.09 30.44 -14.77
N PHE A 164 6.85 29.49 -14.25
CA PHE A 164 8.30 29.38 -14.31
C PHE A 164 8.68 28.19 -15.18
N ASP A 165 9.65 28.37 -16.12
CA ASP A 165 9.97 27.44 -17.22
C ASP A 165 11.38 26.83 -17.11
N ASP A 166 12.29 27.45 -16.34
CA ASP A 166 13.73 27.11 -16.39
C ASP A 166 14.03 25.69 -15.91
N VAL A 167 13.15 25.05 -15.10
CA VAL A 167 13.33 23.67 -14.63
C VAL A 167 13.09 22.69 -15.77
N ASP A 168 12.05 22.88 -16.59
CA ASP A 168 11.80 22.09 -17.78
C ASP A 168 12.92 22.25 -18.82
N LEU A 169 13.38 23.47 -19.07
CA LEU A 169 14.51 23.76 -19.95
C LEU A 169 15.80 23.05 -19.48
N ALA A 170 16.04 22.98 -18.18
CA ALA A 170 17.15 22.24 -17.60
C ALA A 170 16.97 20.72 -17.77
N GLY A 171 15.76 20.20 -17.58
CA GLY A 171 15.40 18.79 -17.84
C GLY A 171 15.67 18.38 -19.28
N HIS A 172 15.24 19.16 -20.25
CA HIS A 172 15.53 18.94 -21.66
C HIS A 172 17.02 19.04 -22.01
N SER A 173 17.76 19.89 -21.32
CA SER A 173 19.18 20.11 -21.60
C SER A 173 20.10 19.10 -20.93
N TYR A 174 19.78 18.66 -19.71
CA TYR A 174 20.67 17.87 -18.86
C TYR A 174 20.08 16.54 -18.42
N GLY A 175 18.75 16.38 -18.47
CA GLY A 175 17.99 15.20 -18.09
C GLY A 175 17.16 15.42 -16.83
N PHE A 176 15.94 14.86 -16.84
CA PHE A 176 14.95 14.87 -15.76
C PHE A 176 15.29 13.78 -14.74
N SER A 177 16.07 14.10 -13.70
CA SER A 177 16.43 13.11 -12.68
C SER A 177 16.98 13.77 -11.41
N PRO A 178 16.69 13.22 -10.22
CA PRO A 178 17.30 13.68 -8.96
C PRO A 178 18.80 13.47 -8.89
N ASN A 179 19.37 12.71 -9.83
CA ASN A 179 20.82 12.46 -9.93
C ASN A 179 21.54 13.39 -10.92
N VAL A 180 20.83 14.36 -11.49
CA VAL A 180 21.39 15.34 -12.44
C VAL A 180 21.60 16.69 -11.73
N PRO A 181 22.85 17.06 -11.38
CA PRO A 181 23.11 18.28 -10.59
C PRO A 181 22.57 19.55 -11.23
N ALA A 182 22.69 19.71 -12.56
CA ALA A 182 22.21 20.90 -13.25
C ALA A 182 20.68 21.04 -13.25
N TYR A 183 19.96 19.94 -13.16
CA TYR A 183 18.50 19.94 -12.99
C TYR A 183 18.11 20.33 -11.55
N ILE A 184 18.83 19.80 -10.56
CA ILE A 184 18.66 20.17 -9.15
C ILE A 184 19.02 21.65 -8.93
N ASP A 185 20.12 22.15 -9.52
CA ASP A 185 20.51 23.57 -9.45
C ASP A 185 19.42 24.50 -10.02
N ALA A 186 18.68 24.06 -11.08
CA ALA A 186 17.57 24.82 -11.64
C ALA A 186 16.37 24.85 -10.67
N ILE A 187 16.06 23.75 -9.99
CA ILE A 187 15.01 23.68 -8.95
C ILE A 187 15.35 24.61 -7.78
N GLU A 188 16.60 24.60 -7.30
CA GLU A 188 17.06 25.50 -6.22
C GLU A 188 17.01 26.97 -6.66
N THR A 189 17.26 27.24 -7.94
CA THR A 189 17.18 28.61 -8.49
C THR A 189 15.74 29.10 -8.54
N VAL A 190 14.80 28.28 -9.02
CA VAL A 190 13.38 28.66 -9.07
C VAL A 190 12.78 28.78 -7.66
N ASP A 191 13.24 28.00 -6.67
CA ASP A 191 12.87 28.19 -5.27
C ASP A 191 13.25 29.60 -4.76
N GLY A 192 14.43 30.10 -5.18
CA GLY A 192 14.85 31.48 -4.92
C GLY A 192 13.87 32.51 -5.50
N HIS A 193 13.37 32.31 -6.72
CA HIS A 193 12.36 33.17 -7.33
C HIS A 193 11.01 33.10 -6.60
N VAL A 194 10.60 31.91 -6.17
CA VAL A 194 9.42 31.72 -5.30
C VAL A 194 9.60 32.48 -3.99
N ALA A 195 10.80 32.42 -3.37
CA ALA A 195 11.10 33.19 -2.15
C ALA A 195 10.95 34.69 -2.35
N GLU A 196 11.38 35.25 -3.49
CA GLU A 196 11.21 36.68 -3.82
C GLU A 196 9.73 37.05 -3.92
N VAL A 197 8.91 36.25 -4.58
CA VAL A 197 7.46 36.43 -4.69
C VAL A 197 6.79 36.38 -3.31
N LEU A 198 7.10 35.37 -2.48
CA LEU A 198 6.55 35.24 -1.13
C LEU A 198 7.00 36.40 -0.21
N SER A 199 8.22 36.88 -0.37
CA SER A 199 8.71 38.05 0.37
C SER A 199 7.94 39.34 -0.01
N ALA A 200 7.65 39.53 -1.30
CA ALA A 200 6.81 40.61 -1.75
C ALA A 200 5.40 40.50 -1.17
N LEU A 201 4.81 39.31 -1.17
CA LEU A 201 3.48 39.02 -0.65
C LEU A 201 3.38 39.35 0.85
N THR A 202 4.30 38.83 1.67
CA THR A 202 4.30 39.03 3.12
C THR A 202 4.66 40.47 3.51
N SER A 203 5.26 41.26 2.60
CA SER A 203 5.55 42.71 2.82
C SER A 203 4.37 43.62 2.58
N ARG A 204 3.23 43.12 2.09
CA ARG A 204 2.03 43.94 1.86
C ARG A 204 1.53 44.53 3.16
N PRO A 205 1.14 45.83 3.17
CA PRO A 205 0.66 46.50 4.38
C PRO A 205 -0.57 45.82 5.02
N ASN A 206 -1.41 45.18 4.21
CA ASN A 206 -2.67 44.56 4.63
C ASN A 206 -2.59 43.02 4.62
N TYR A 207 -1.41 42.44 4.52
CA TYR A 207 -1.24 40.98 4.40
C TYR A 207 -1.99 40.17 5.50
N GLU A 208 -1.94 40.64 6.73
CA GLU A 208 -2.62 40.02 7.87
C GLU A 208 -4.16 40.14 7.82
N GLU A 209 -4.68 41.04 6.97
CA GLU A 209 -6.13 41.25 6.78
C GLU A 209 -6.65 40.52 5.54
N GLU A 210 -5.74 40.05 4.68
CA GLU A 210 -6.00 39.34 3.43
C GLU A 210 -5.94 37.79 3.69
N ASN A 211 -6.82 37.04 3.05
CA ASN A 211 -6.82 35.57 3.12
C ASN A 211 -6.23 34.99 1.84
N TRP A 212 -4.90 34.91 1.81
CA TRP A 212 -4.18 34.33 0.67
C TRP A 212 -4.15 32.82 0.74
N LEU A 213 -4.58 32.16 -0.36
CA LEU A 213 -4.27 30.77 -0.67
C LEU A 213 -3.15 30.74 -1.71
N ILE A 214 -2.07 30.02 -1.40
CA ILE A 214 -0.96 29.82 -2.31
C ILE A 214 -0.99 28.36 -2.76
N LEU A 215 -1.21 28.14 -4.05
CA LEU A 215 -1.18 26.82 -4.67
C LEU A 215 0.12 26.67 -5.45
N THR A 216 0.84 25.55 -5.26
CA THR A 216 2.02 25.25 -6.07
C THR A 216 1.89 23.86 -6.67
N SER A 217 2.24 23.73 -7.94
CA SER A 217 2.24 22.46 -8.66
C SER A 217 3.12 22.56 -9.91
N THR A 218 3.22 21.44 -10.61
CA THR A 218 3.83 21.31 -11.94
C THR A 218 2.83 20.69 -12.89
N ASP A 219 3.01 20.88 -14.17
CA ASP A 219 2.15 20.32 -15.22
C ASP A 219 2.52 18.87 -15.56
N HIS A 220 3.77 18.49 -15.43
CA HIS A 220 4.29 17.11 -15.64
C HIS A 220 5.64 16.91 -14.95
N GLY A 221 6.07 15.67 -14.89
CA GLY A 221 7.44 15.30 -14.59
C GLY A 221 8.27 15.12 -15.87
N GLY A 222 9.13 14.11 -15.92
CA GLY A 222 9.91 13.82 -17.13
C GLY A 222 10.83 12.62 -16.97
N ILE A 223 11.26 12.05 -18.08
CA ILE A 223 12.18 10.90 -18.12
C ILE A 223 13.26 11.10 -19.19
N GLY A 224 14.51 10.82 -18.85
CA GLY A 224 15.62 11.08 -19.76
C GLY A 224 15.71 12.57 -20.09
N TYR A 225 15.52 12.95 -21.34
CA TYR A 225 15.56 14.34 -21.83
C TYR A 225 14.22 14.85 -22.34
N GLY A 226 13.11 14.24 -21.95
CA GLY A 226 11.79 14.57 -22.48
C GLY A 226 10.64 14.15 -21.59
N HIS A 227 9.44 14.45 -22.06
CA HIS A 227 8.15 14.14 -21.46
C HIS A 227 7.09 14.01 -22.58
N GLY A 228 5.82 13.78 -22.24
CA GLY A 228 4.72 13.60 -23.19
C GLY A 228 4.28 12.15 -23.35
N GLY A 229 4.87 11.23 -22.57
CA GLY A 229 4.52 9.82 -22.49
C GLY A 229 3.59 9.48 -21.33
N GLU A 230 3.53 8.19 -21.04
CA GLU A 230 2.67 7.60 -19.99
C GLU A 230 3.51 6.98 -18.85
N SER A 231 4.81 7.30 -18.77
CA SER A 231 5.62 6.80 -17.66
C SER A 231 5.21 7.44 -16.34
N ILE A 232 5.37 6.69 -15.25
CA ILE A 232 5.03 7.20 -13.92
C ILE A 232 5.87 8.42 -13.53
N ASP A 233 7.12 8.50 -14.03
CA ASP A 233 8.02 9.64 -13.84
C ASP A 233 7.56 10.92 -14.54
N GLU A 234 6.74 10.79 -15.60
CA GLU A 234 6.12 11.92 -16.31
C GLU A 234 4.78 12.31 -15.68
N GLN A 235 4.02 11.32 -15.17
CA GLN A 235 2.66 11.52 -14.64
C GLN A 235 2.62 11.95 -13.19
N ILE A 236 3.60 11.55 -12.35
CA ILE A 236 3.65 12.01 -10.96
C ILE A 236 4.08 13.47 -10.93
N ILE A 237 3.20 14.28 -10.37
CA ILE A 237 3.41 15.68 -10.07
C ILE A 237 3.35 15.89 -8.55
N PHE A 238 3.68 17.09 -8.08
CA PHE A 238 3.37 17.47 -6.71
C PHE A 238 2.18 18.44 -6.67
N PHE A 239 1.55 18.52 -5.52
CA PHE A 239 0.51 19.51 -5.23
C PHE A 239 0.74 20.09 -3.84
N SER A 240 0.65 21.40 -3.72
CA SER A 240 0.65 22.06 -2.42
C SER A 240 -0.40 23.16 -2.38
N ALA A 241 -1.11 23.27 -1.25
CA ALA A 241 -2.02 24.35 -0.94
C ALA A 241 -1.69 24.90 0.45
N SER A 242 -1.30 26.17 0.55
CA SER A 242 -0.87 26.82 1.80
C SER A 242 -1.61 28.13 2.03
N GLY A 243 -2.07 28.35 3.25
CA GLY A 243 -2.84 29.52 3.66
C GLY A 243 -3.79 29.20 4.81
N LEU A 244 -4.58 30.17 5.26
CA LEU A 244 -5.48 30.00 6.41
C LEU A 244 -6.60 28.98 6.15
N SER A 245 -6.93 28.73 4.88
CA SER A 245 -7.96 27.77 4.46
C SER A 245 -7.43 26.36 4.26
N ALA A 246 -6.13 26.14 4.40
CA ALA A 246 -5.46 24.86 4.16
C ALA A 246 -4.86 24.33 5.45
N ASP A 247 -5.50 23.34 6.04
CA ASP A 247 -4.92 22.63 7.19
C ASP A 247 -3.72 21.77 6.77
N PRO A 248 -2.61 21.78 7.53
CA PRO A 248 -1.44 21.00 7.17
C PRO A 248 -1.74 19.50 7.10
N GLU A 249 -1.64 18.93 5.91
CA GLU A 249 -1.88 17.50 5.64
C GLU A 249 -0.90 16.97 4.59
N LEU A 250 -0.36 15.76 4.83
CA LEU A 250 0.40 15.02 3.83
C LEU A 250 -0.48 13.95 3.20
N VAL A 251 -0.77 14.11 1.91
CA VAL A 251 -1.54 13.16 1.11
C VAL A 251 -0.60 12.33 0.26
N VAL A 252 -0.55 11.01 0.49
CA VAL A 252 0.31 10.08 -0.26
C VAL A 252 -0.51 8.96 -0.87
N LYS A 253 0.01 8.37 -1.95
CA LYS A 253 -0.56 7.16 -2.55
C LYS A 253 -0.71 6.04 -1.54
N ASP A 254 -1.74 5.24 -1.69
CA ASP A 254 -1.89 3.99 -0.94
C ASP A 254 -0.99 2.90 -1.54
N THR A 255 -0.44 2.05 -0.66
CA THR A 255 0.34 0.88 -1.06
C THR A 255 -0.50 -0.36 -0.81
N LEU A 256 -0.82 -1.07 -1.88
CA LEU A 256 -1.58 -2.31 -1.84
C LEU A 256 -0.63 -3.48 -2.08
N GLU A 257 -0.59 -4.41 -1.14
CA GLU A 257 0.10 -5.67 -1.31
C GLU A 257 -0.90 -6.70 -1.85
N ILE A 258 -0.69 -7.14 -3.09
CA ILE A 258 -1.50 -8.18 -3.72
C ILE A 258 -0.77 -9.50 -3.55
N LEU A 259 -1.33 -10.38 -2.71
CA LEU A 259 -0.84 -11.74 -2.57
C LEU A 259 -1.24 -12.57 -3.81
N PRO A 260 -0.44 -13.57 -4.21
CA PRO A 260 -0.82 -14.53 -5.23
C PRO A 260 -2.19 -15.16 -4.89
N PRO A 261 -3.03 -15.46 -5.91
CA PRO A 261 -4.29 -16.13 -5.65
C PRO A 261 -4.07 -17.50 -4.99
N PRO A 262 -5.05 -18.02 -4.22
CA PRO A 262 -4.96 -19.37 -3.66
C PRO A 262 -4.85 -20.40 -4.79
N GLU A 263 -3.95 -21.36 -4.62
CA GLU A 263 -3.80 -22.50 -5.52
C GLU A 263 -4.26 -23.77 -4.81
N ASN A 264 -5.24 -24.46 -5.37
CA ASN A 264 -5.69 -25.81 -4.93
C ASN A 264 -5.51 -26.08 -3.42
N CYS A 265 -6.27 -25.38 -2.57
CA CYS A 265 -6.25 -25.56 -1.11
C CYS A 265 -5.05 -24.96 -0.35
N VAL A 266 -4.11 -24.31 -1.01
CA VAL A 266 -3.02 -23.56 -0.36
C VAL A 266 -3.43 -22.11 -0.17
N ALA A 267 -3.21 -21.57 1.03
CA ALA A 267 -3.58 -20.19 1.33
C ALA A 267 -2.76 -19.19 0.48
N PRO A 268 -3.34 -18.05 0.08
CA PRO A 268 -2.61 -17.04 -0.66
C PRO A 268 -1.36 -16.58 0.09
N GLY A 269 -0.21 -16.56 -0.58
CA GLY A 269 1.05 -16.10 0.00
C GLY A 269 1.65 -17.01 1.07
N ALA A 270 1.11 -18.23 1.27
CA ALA A 270 1.73 -19.21 2.17
C ALA A 270 3.11 -19.60 1.67
N ALA A 271 4.06 -19.69 2.59
CA ALA A 271 5.36 -20.27 2.29
C ALA A 271 5.22 -21.77 2.01
N GLU A 272 6.10 -22.30 1.19
CA GLU A 272 6.13 -23.72 0.83
C GLU A 272 7.47 -24.31 1.19
N LEU A 273 7.46 -25.56 1.71
CA LEU A 273 8.68 -26.29 1.97
C LEU A 273 9.00 -27.18 0.77
N GLN A 274 10.15 -26.91 0.13
CA GLN A 274 10.64 -27.60 -1.06
C GLN A 274 11.67 -28.68 -0.69
N PHE A 275 11.56 -29.82 -1.36
CA PHE A 275 12.45 -30.99 -1.25
C PHE A 275 13.11 -31.21 -2.62
N GLU A 276 14.44 -31.29 -2.66
CA GLU A 276 15.21 -31.41 -3.90
C GLU A 276 15.58 -32.87 -4.25
N GLY A 277 15.22 -33.81 -3.38
CA GLY A 277 15.49 -35.24 -3.61
C GLY A 277 16.90 -35.70 -3.24
N ASN A 278 17.59 -34.95 -2.38
CA ASN A 278 18.99 -35.23 -2.00
C ASN A 278 19.14 -35.74 -0.56
N GLY A 279 18.11 -36.39 -0.02
CA GLY A 279 18.05 -36.76 1.40
C GLY A 279 17.36 -35.70 2.25
N ASP A 280 16.77 -34.69 1.62
CA ASP A 280 16.01 -33.66 2.31
C ASP A 280 14.86 -34.25 3.09
N ALA A 281 14.68 -33.84 4.33
CA ALA A 281 13.64 -34.38 5.18
C ALA A 281 13.16 -33.41 6.25
N VAL A 282 11.92 -33.61 6.70
CA VAL A 282 11.47 -33.15 8.01
C VAL A 282 11.39 -34.37 8.93
N HIS A 283 12.15 -34.37 10.01
CA HIS A 283 12.13 -35.42 11.01
C HIS A 283 11.32 -34.98 12.24
N ILE A 284 10.28 -35.73 12.55
CA ILE A 284 9.52 -35.61 13.80
C ILE A 284 10.04 -36.68 14.75
N ALA A 285 10.70 -36.28 15.82
CA ALA A 285 11.32 -37.21 16.77
C ALA A 285 10.30 -38.18 17.37
N GLU A 286 10.76 -39.38 17.77
CA GLU A 286 9.92 -40.38 18.43
C GLU A 286 9.17 -39.77 19.61
N ASN A 287 7.87 -40.00 19.64
CA ASN A 287 6.96 -39.50 20.67
C ASN A 287 5.84 -40.52 20.88
N PRO A 288 5.40 -40.78 22.11
CA PRO A 288 4.28 -41.69 22.37
C PRO A 288 2.99 -41.38 21.61
N LEU A 289 2.76 -40.12 21.22
CA LEU A 289 1.62 -39.72 20.39
C LEU A 289 1.70 -40.23 18.94
N LEU A 290 2.89 -40.58 18.47
CA LEU A 290 3.13 -41.13 17.12
C LEU A 290 3.10 -42.68 17.11
N SER A 291 2.98 -43.30 18.28
CA SER A 291 2.93 -44.78 18.38
C SER A 291 1.61 -45.31 17.80
N LEU A 292 1.73 -46.18 16.83
CA LEU A 292 0.60 -46.79 16.14
C LEU A 292 0.33 -48.24 16.63
N GLY A 293 1.32 -48.87 17.22
CA GLY A 293 1.20 -50.24 17.75
C GLY A 293 0.63 -51.23 16.73
N ALA A 294 -0.06 -52.23 17.26
CA ALA A 294 -0.77 -53.25 16.45
C ALA A 294 -2.23 -52.87 16.16
N ASP A 295 -2.85 -52.05 17.02
CA ASP A 295 -4.31 -51.91 17.09
C ASP A 295 -4.81 -50.49 16.92
N GLN A 296 -3.91 -49.47 16.91
CA GLN A 296 -4.32 -48.06 16.82
C GLN A 296 -4.86 -47.73 15.43
N ASN A 297 -6.15 -47.40 15.35
CA ASN A 297 -6.75 -46.81 14.16
C ASN A 297 -6.25 -45.41 13.96
N PHE A 298 -5.96 -45.00 12.72
CA PHE A 298 -5.44 -43.66 12.43
C PHE A 298 -5.79 -43.20 11.03
N THR A 299 -5.64 -41.91 10.81
CA THR A 299 -5.76 -41.29 9.48
C THR A 299 -4.61 -40.31 9.27
N ILE A 300 -4.06 -40.28 8.07
CA ILE A 300 -3.03 -39.34 7.62
C ILE A 300 -3.49 -38.64 6.35
N GLU A 301 -3.31 -37.34 6.29
CA GLU A 301 -3.44 -36.55 5.07
C GLU A 301 -2.14 -35.82 4.83
N VAL A 302 -1.71 -35.74 3.58
CA VAL A 302 -0.55 -34.94 3.15
C VAL A 302 -0.88 -34.20 1.88
N ARG A 303 -0.52 -32.92 1.82
CA ARG A 303 -0.70 -32.06 0.63
C ARG A 303 0.64 -31.92 -0.06
N ILE A 304 0.69 -32.35 -1.31
CA ILE A 304 1.91 -32.37 -2.11
C ILE A 304 1.75 -31.67 -3.45
N ARG A 305 2.88 -31.18 -3.99
CA ARG A 305 3.01 -30.74 -5.38
C ARG A 305 4.31 -31.29 -5.95
N THR A 306 4.23 -32.05 -7.04
CA THR A 306 5.38 -32.64 -7.72
C THR A 306 5.13 -32.81 -9.21
N GLU A 307 6.20 -32.82 -10.01
CA GLU A 307 6.19 -33.15 -11.45
C GLU A 307 6.76 -34.56 -11.72
N ALA A 308 7.15 -35.26 -10.68
CA ALA A 308 7.80 -36.57 -10.79
C ALA A 308 7.11 -37.60 -9.88
N SER A 309 7.09 -38.84 -10.31
CA SER A 309 6.49 -39.98 -9.57
C SER A 309 7.42 -41.18 -9.44
N PRO A 310 8.70 -40.99 -9.03
CA PRO A 310 9.57 -42.12 -8.72
C PRO A 310 9.09 -42.82 -7.43
N ASP A 311 9.54 -44.05 -7.19
CA ASP A 311 9.30 -44.73 -5.93
C ASP A 311 10.09 -44.10 -4.79
N VAL A 312 9.44 -43.20 -4.03
CA VAL A 312 10.03 -42.36 -2.95
C VAL A 312 9.22 -42.50 -1.66
N ALA A 313 9.73 -41.97 -0.56
CA ALA A 313 8.99 -41.82 0.69
C ALA A 313 8.50 -40.36 0.80
N ILE A 314 7.19 -40.13 0.74
CA ILE A 314 6.56 -38.80 0.90
C ILE A 314 6.37 -38.51 2.38
N VAL A 315 5.71 -39.43 3.11
CA VAL A 315 5.51 -39.36 4.56
C VAL A 315 5.46 -40.78 5.10
N GLY A 316 6.12 -41.04 6.22
CA GLY A 316 6.11 -42.35 6.85
C GLY A 316 7.01 -42.44 8.07
N ASN A 317 7.07 -43.66 8.60
CA ASN A 317 7.99 -44.07 9.67
C ASN A 317 8.76 -45.34 9.31
N LYS A 318 8.94 -45.64 8.01
CA LYS A 318 9.40 -46.93 7.51
C LYS A 318 10.76 -46.80 6.83
N ASP A 319 11.66 -47.84 7.06
CA ASP A 319 12.76 -48.14 6.14
C ASP A 319 12.15 -48.75 4.86
N TRP A 320 12.24 -47.97 3.75
CA TRP A 320 11.56 -48.30 2.50
C TRP A 320 12.33 -49.29 1.61
N ASP A 321 13.49 -49.81 2.06
CA ASP A 321 14.24 -50.88 1.36
C ASP A 321 13.43 -52.17 1.16
N SER A 322 12.46 -52.43 2.02
CA SER A 322 11.56 -53.56 1.89
C SER A 322 10.13 -53.21 2.29
N GLY A 323 9.16 -53.61 1.45
CA GLY A 323 7.75 -53.53 1.78
C GLY A 323 7.33 -54.33 3.01
N LEU A 324 8.13 -55.28 3.48
CA LEU A 324 7.89 -56.07 4.71
C LEU A 324 8.35 -55.35 5.98
N ASN A 325 9.33 -54.42 5.90
CA ASN A 325 9.80 -53.67 7.07
C ASN A 325 8.64 -53.04 7.85
N PRO A 326 8.69 -53.00 9.20
CA PRO A 326 7.63 -52.39 9.99
C PRO A 326 7.40 -50.91 9.63
N GLY A 327 6.16 -50.46 9.79
CA GLY A 327 5.77 -49.06 9.55
C GLY A 327 4.85 -48.87 8.34
N PHE A 328 4.61 -47.63 8.03
CA PHE A 328 3.84 -47.21 6.86
C PHE A 328 4.66 -46.19 6.02
N VAL A 329 4.33 -46.09 4.73
CA VAL A 329 4.87 -45.06 3.84
C VAL A 329 3.87 -44.70 2.75
N PHE A 330 3.74 -43.38 2.48
CA PHE A 330 3.13 -42.85 1.27
C PHE A 330 4.22 -42.74 0.21
N SER A 331 3.96 -43.22 -0.99
CA SER A 331 4.94 -43.30 -2.08
C SER A 331 4.24 -43.21 -3.44
N PHE A 332 4.99 -43.50 -4.51
CA PHE A 332 4.47 -43.76 -5.85
C PHE A 332 4.69 -45.22 -6.26
N GLU A 333 3.97 -45.69 -7.28
CA GLU A 333 4.17 -47.03 -7.83
C GLU A 333 5.60 -47.23 -8.35
N TYR A 334 6.18 -48.37 -7.96
CA TYR A 334 7.50 -48.79 -8.44
C TYR A 334 7.48 -49.13 -9.95
N PRO A 335 8.50 -48.77 -10.75
CA PRO A 335 9.61 -47.88 -10.41
C PRO A 335 9.29 -46.39 -10.66
N ASN A 336 8.31 -46.06 -11.47
CA ASN A 336 7.85 -44.72 -11.87
C ASN A 336 6.40 -44.81 -12.39
N GLY A 337 5.50 -45.35 -11.56
CA GLY A 337 4.09 -45.51 -11.93
C GLY A 337 3.30 -44.21 -11.82
N PRO A 338 2.16 -44.13 -12.51
CA PRO A 338 1.36 -42.91 -12.54
C PRO A 338 0.54 -42.69 -11.27
N ALA A 339 0.36 -43.70 -10.42
CA ALA A 339 -0.45 -43.62 -9.21
C ALA A 339 0.42 -43.47 -7.97
N TRP A 340 -0.08 -42.73 -7.00
CA TRP A 340 0.48 -42.77 -5.66
C TRP A 340 0.04 -44.05 -4.95
N LYS A 341 0.74 -44.44 -3.89
CA LYS A 341 0.42 -45.63 -3.13
C LYS A 341 0.68 -45.46 -1.64
N VAL A 342 0.08 -46.36 -0.87
CA VAL A 342 0.44 -46.61 0.53
C VAL A 342 0.91 -48.04 0.67
N ASN A 343 2.04 -48.20 1.38
CA ASN A 343 2.48 -49.50 1.88
C ASN A 343 2.47 -49.51 3.41
N ILE A 344 2.05 -50.60 4.00
CA ILE A 344 2.08 -50.87 5.43
C ILE A 344 2.66 -52.28 5.67
N GLY A 345 3.53 -52.43 6.67
CA GLY A 345 4.15 -53.73 7.01
C GLY A 345 4.43 -53.84 8.51
N ASP A 346 4.66 -55.09 9.00
CA ASP A 346 4.96 -55.43 10.39
C ASP A 346 6.24 -56.22 10.60
N GLY A 347 7.01 -56.45 9.51
CA GLY A 347 8.20 -57.27 9.47
C GLY A 347 7.96 -58.68 8.90
N ASP A 348 6.74 -59.21 9.02
CA ASP A 348 6.34 -60.51 8.52
C ASP A 348 5.31 -60.42 7.38
N ASN A 349 4.37 -59.47 7.49
CA ASN A 349 3.29 -59.23 6.54
C ASN A 349 3.37 -57.81 5.95
N ARG A 350 2.75 -57.62 4.78
CA ARG A 350 2.60 -56.32 4.12
C ARG A 350 1.28 -56.21 3.38
N ALA A 351 0.79 -55.00 3.23
CA ALA A 351 -0.28 -54.67 2.32
C ALA A 351 0.09 -53.40 1.52
N ASP A 352 -0.36 -53.33 0.27
CA ASP A 352 -0.13 -52.20 -0.64
C ASP A 352 -1.46 -51.81 -1.31
N ALA A 353 -1.78 -50.55 -1.36
CA ALA A 353 -2.89 -50.01 -2.15
C ALA A 353 -2.44 -48.85 -3.01
N ASN A 354 -2.93 -48.78 -4.24
CA ASN A 354 -2.67 -47.71 -5.16
C ASN A 354 -3.85 -46.73 -5.19
N GLY A 355 -3.57 -45.46 -4.98
CA GLY A 355 -4.54 -44.38 -5.12
C GLY A 355 -4.76 -43.94 -6.57
N ALA A 356 -5.31 -42.79 -6.79
CA ALA A 356 -5.51 -42.27 -8.15
C ALA A 356 -4.18 -41.99 -8.86
N ALA A 357 -4.20 -42.13 -10.18
CA ALA A 357 -3.11 -41.67 -11.05
C ALA A 357 -3.20 -40.16 -11.32
N GLY A 358 -2.07 -39.55 -11.71
CA GLY A 358 -2.02 -38.18 -12.22
C GLY A 358 -1.75 -37.09 -11.19
N VAL A 359 -1.36 -37.44 -9.98
CA VAL A 359 -1.01 -36.50 -8.90
C VAL A 359 0.41 -35.89 -9.02
N SER A 360 1.14 -36.24 -10.09
CA SER A 360 2.46 -35.70 -10.43
C SER A 360 2.42 -34.75 -11.63
N ASP A 361 1.42 -33.88 -11.68
CA ASP A 361 1.14 -32.94 -12.79
C ASP A 361 1.58 -31.50 -12.51
N GLY A 362 2.29 -31.27 -11.39
CA GLY A 362 2.73 -29.95 -10.95
C GLY A 362 1.67 -29.14 -10.20
N GLN A 363 0.49 -29.73 -9.94
CA GLN A 363 -0.55 -29.08 -9.15
C GLN A 363 -0.55 -29.62 -7.72
N TRP A 364 -1.21 -28.90 -6.81
CA TRP A 364 -1.40 -29.35 -5.44
C TRP A 364 -2.47 -30.44 -5.37
N HIS A 365 -2.13 -31.55 -4.72
CA HIS A 365 -3.05 -32.64 -4.42
C HIS A 365 -3.02 -33.01 -2.94
N THR A 366 -4.16 -33.38 -2.38
CA THR A 366 -4.28 -33.92 -1.04
C THR A 366 -4.40 -35.46 -1.13
N LEU A 367 -3.43 -36.16 -0.57
CA LEU A 367 -3.42 -37.60 -0.45
C LEU A 367 -3.84 -37.97 0.98
N SER A 368 -4.92 -38.74 1.12
CA SER A 368 -5.42 -39.15 2.43
C SER A 368 -5.52 -40.67 2.51
N CYS A 369 -5.17 -41.22 3.65
CA CYS A 369 -5.39 -42.63 3.95
C CYS A 369 -5.93 -42.81 5.37
N SER A 370 -7.06 -43.46 5.51
CA SER A 370 -7.60 -43.92 6.78
C SER A 370 -7.29 -45.41 7.00
N PHE A 371 -6.82 -45.77 8.20
CA PHE A 371 -6.39 -47.11 8.57
C PHE A 371 -7.28 -47.68 9.68
N ASP A 372 -8.20 -48.55 9.32
CA ASP A 372 -8.95 -49.39 10.26
C ASP A 372 -8.17 -50.68 10.50
N ARG A 373 -7.53 -50.81 11.66
CA ARG A 373 -6.58 -51.89 11.96
C ARG A 373 -7.22 -53.27 12.06
N ASP A 374 -8.52 -53.34 12.35
CA ASP A 374 -9.31 -54.56 12.34
C ASP A 374 -9.96 -54.84 10.97
N GLY A 375 -9.71 -54.00 9.97
CA GLY A 375 -10.35 -54.02 8.66
C GLY A 375 -9.43 -53.61 7.53
N SER A 376 -9.71 -52.47 6.91
CA SER A 376 -9.05 -52.03 5.68
C SER A 376 -8.39 -50.67 5.82
N MET A 377 -7.34 -50.40 5.03
CA MET A 377 -6.92 -49.04 4.70
C MET A 377 -7.70 -48.56 3.49
N ARG A 378 -8.10 -47.26 3.50
CA ARG A 378 -8.85 -46.60 2.43
C ARG A 378 -8.14 -45.33 1.98
N LEU A 379 -7.87 -45.25 0.67
CA LEU A 379 -7.12 -44.19 0.04
C LEU A 379 -8.06 -43.18 -0.64
N TYR A 380 -7.75 -41.90 -0.51
CA TYR A 380 -8.50 -40.82 -1.12
C TYR A 380 -7.53 -39.84 -1.80
N THR A 381 -7.92 -39.34 -2.96
CA THR A 381 -7.19 -38.30 -3.69
C THR A 381 -8.12 -37.10 -3.83
N ASP A 382 -7.70 -35.92 -3.34
CA ASP A 382 -8.50 -34.70 -3.32
C ASP A 382 -9.91 -34.93 -2.72
N GLY A 383 -9.95 -35.65 -1.60
CA GLY A 383 -11.17 -35.98 -0.90
C GLY A 383 -12.00 -37.11 -1.52
N VAL A 384 -11.64 -37.60 -2.73
CA VAL A 384 -12.40 -38.63 -3.44
C VAL A 384 -11.81 -40.00 -3.20
N PHE A 385 -12.65 -40.97 -2.79
CA PHE A 385 -12.25 -42.37 -2.59
C PHE A 385 -11.58 -42.94 -3.85
N SER A 386 -10.43 -43.62 -3.67
CA SER A 386 -9.61 -44.16 -4.76
C SER A 386 -9.42 -45.68 -4.68
N ALA A 387 -9.13 -46.21 -3.48
CA ALA A 387 -8.83 -47.64 -3.31
C ALA A 387 -9.06 -48.09 -1.87
N GLU A 388 -9.16 -49.40 -1.69
CA GLU A 388 -9.28 -50.07 -0.38
C GLU A 388 -8.49 -51.37 -0.39
N GLU A 389 -7.81 -51.71 0.72
CA GLU A 389 -7.05 -52.95 0.90
C GLU A 389 -7.18 -53.46 2.33
N ASP A 390 -7.33 -54.77 2.51
CA ASP A 390 -7.44 -55.44 3.83
C ASP A 390 -6.09 -55.40 4.56
N ILE A 391 -6.06 -54.81 5.75
CA ILE A 391 -4.88 -54.70 6.63
C ILE A 391 -5.07 -55.38 7.98
N SER A 392 -6.14 -56.14 8.16
CA SER A 392 -6.48 -56.84 9.43
C SER A 392 -5.43 -57.83 9.88
N GLY A 393 -4.56 -58.28 8.96
CA GLY A 393 -3.44 -59.20 9.25
C GLY A 393 -2.12 -58.52 9.56
N ILE A 394 -2.04 -57.19 9.57
CA ILE A 394 -0.80 -56.42 9.81
C ILE A 394 -0.65 -56.13 11.30
N GLY A 395 0.50 -56.48 11.87
CA GLY A 395 0.81 -56.31 13.29
C GLY A 395 1.34 -54.93 13.66
N ASN A 396 2.38 -54.89 14.50
CA ASN A 396 2.95 -53.68 15.05
C ASN A 396 3.67 -52.80 14.00
N LEU A 397 3.38 -51.53 13.99
CA LEU A 397 3.95 -50.52 13.06
C LEU A 397 5.04 -49.66 13.67
N ASP A 398 5.30 -49.77 14.97
CA ASP A 398 6.27 -48.91 15.64
C ASP A 398 7.70 -49.34 15.31
N VAL A 399 8.54 -48.41 14.93
CA VAL A 399 9.95 -48.62 14.57
C VAL A 399 10.93 -47.95 15.54
N GLY A 400 10.46 -46.99 16.38
CA GLY A 400 11.27 -46.30 17.39
C GLY A 400 12.14 -45.16 16.86
N GLU A 401 11.89 -44.70 15.62
CA GLU A 401 12.69 -43.64 14.95
C GLU A 401 11.91 -42.35 14.70
N GLY A 402 10.62 -42.31 15.06
CA GLY A 402 9.75 -41.16 14.74
C GLY A 402 9.22 -41.19 13.30
N TRP A 403 8.83 -40.02 12.80
CA TRP A 403 8.26 -39.88 11.46
C TRP A 403 9.11 -39.00 10.57
N TYR A 404 9.10 -39.25 9.27
CA TYR A 404 9.84 -38.50 8.25
C TYR A 404 8.90 -38.04 7.15
N PHE A 405 9.08 -36.79 6.70
CA PHE A 405 8.46 -36.25 5.50
C PHE A 405 9.57 -35.97 4.49
N GLY A 406 9.43 -36.45 3.26
CA GLY A 406 10.39 -36.25 2.17
C GLY A 406 11.49 -37.32 2.02
N SER A 407 11.67 -38.20 2.98
CA SER A 407 12.58 -39.35 2.90
C SER A 407 12.08 -40.53 3.76
N ASP A 408 12.70 -41.69 3.63
CA ASP A 408 12.56 -42.79 4.60
C ASP A 408 13.42 -42.54 5.85
N ILE A 409 13.35 -43.47 6.83
CA ILE A 409 14.07 -43.31 8.11
C ILE A 409 15.59 -43.34 7.97
N ASP A 410 16.14 -43.93 6.91
CA ASP A 410 17.57 -43.97 6.61
C ASP A 410 18.06 -42.83 5.69
N GLY A 411 17.17 -41.88 5.34
CA GLY A 411 17.46 -40.73 4.43
C GLY A 411 17.52 -41.13 2.96
N GLY A 412 17.01 -42.32 2.62
CA GLY A 412 16.85 -42.81 1.25
C GLY A 412 15.48 -42.46 0.65
N TYR A 413 15.23 -42.94 -0.55
CA TYR A 413 13.94 -42.78 -1.26
C TYR A 413 13.40 -41.34 -1.23
N SER A 414 14.28 -40.38 -1.49
CA SER A 414 14.04 -38.96 -1.31
C SER A 414 13.00 -38.40 -2.27
N TYR A 415 12.05 -37.70 -1.74
CA TYR A 415 10.99 -36.98 -2.48
C TYR A 415 11.52 -35.72 -3.13
N THR A 416 10.98 -35.38 -4.32
CA THR A 416 11.23 -34.12 -5.02
C THR A 416 9.90 -33.39 -5.25
N GLY A 417 9.79 -32.18 -4.77
CA GLY A 417 8.57 -31.37 -4.86
C GLY A 417 8.30 -30.60 -3.58
N ALA A 418 7.10 -30.06 -3.44
CA ALA A 418 6.67 -29.33 -2.24
C ALA A 418 5.73 -30.17 -1.38
N ILE A 419 5.82 -29.98 -0.06
CA ILE A 419 4.82 -30.45 0.92
C ILE A 419 4.30 -29.20 1.65
N ALA A 420 2.97 -28.99 1.64
CA ALA A 420 2.35 -27.82 2.25
C ALA A 420 1.68 -28.12 3.59
N GLU A 421 1.28 -29.35 3.84
CA GLU A 421 0.56 -29.71 5.05
C GLU A 421 0.60 -31.21 5.32
N VAL A 422 0.78 -31.61 6.58
CA VAL A 422 0.59 -32.98 7.04
C VAL A 422 -0.33 -32.98 8.25
N ARG A 423 -1.37 -33.83 8.22
CA ARG A 423 -2.38 -33.97 9.27
C ARG A 423 -2.42 -35.43 9.75
N PHE A 424 -2.57 -35.63 11.06
CA PHE A 424 -2.58 -36.95 11.67
C PHE A 424 -3.63 -37.03 12.80
N TRP A 425 -4.50 -38.05 12.70
CA TRP A 425 -5.55 -38.34 13.69
C TRP A 425 -5.41 -39.74 14.28
N HIS A 426 -5.69 -39.89 15.58
CA HIS A 426 -5.99 -41.17 16.18
C HIS A 426 -7.45 -41.54 15.92
N GLY A 427 -7.73 -42.23 14.82
CA GLY A 427 -9.06 -42.67 14.42
C GLY A 427 -9.24 -42.72 12.91
N VAL A 428 -10.25 -43.45 12.48
CA VAL A 428 -10.67 -43.52 11.07
C VAL A 428 -11.57 -42.34 10.76
N LEU A 429 -11.17 -41.47 9.84
CA LEU A 429 -12.07 -40.48 9.26
C LEU A 429 -12.95 -41.15 8.20
N ASP A 430 -14.23 -40.82 8.18
CA ASP A 430 -15.16 -41.30 7.16
C ASP A 430 -15.05 -40.54 5.85
N ASP A 431 -15.62 -41.12 4.77
CA ASP A 431 -15.58 -40.55 3.41
C ASP A 431 -16.10 -39.12 3.34
N ALA A 432 -17.16 -38.80 4.09
CA ALA A 432 -17.77 -37.47 4.09
C ALA A 432 -16.87 -36.45 4.77
N THR A 433 -16.27 -36.80 5.89
CA THR A 433 -15.32 -35.95 6.63
C THR A 433 -14.10 -35.63 5.77
N ILE A 434 -13.50 -36.64 5.12
CA ILE A 434 -12.35 -36.47 4.25
C ILE A 434 -12.72 -35.56 3.06
N LEU A 435 -13.86 -35.80 2.41
CA LEU A 435 -14.32 -35.00 1.27
C LEU A 435 -14.57 -33.55 1.67
N ASP A 436 -15.20 -33.31 2.80
CA ASP A 436 -15.58 -31.96 3.23
C ASP A 436 -14.38 -31.12 3.72
N TRP A 437 -13.33 -31.78 4.23
CA TRP A 437 -12.21 -31.11 4.90
C TRP A 437 -10.86 -31.20 4.20
N HIS A 438 -10.72 -31.99 3.12
CA HIS A 438 -9.43 -32.12 2.41
C HIS A 438 -8.83 -30.77 1.95
N CYS A 439 -9.68 -29.78 1.68
CA CYS A 439 -9.29 -28.46 1.18
C CYS A 439 -9.60 -27.32 2.16
N SER A 440 -10.01 -27.63 3.36
CA SER A 440 -10.41 -26.63 4.35
C SER A 440 -9.32 -26.45 5.42
N ALA A 441 -9.13 -25.21 5.88
CA ALA A 441 -8.33 -24.95 7.07
C ALA A 441 -8.96 -25.66 8.27
N LEU A 442 -8.16 -26.40 9.04
CA LEU A 442 -8.64 -27.08 10.24
C LEU A 442 -9.02 -26.08 11.33
N THR A 443 -10.21 -26.29 11.88
CA THR A 443 -10.75 -25.53 13.03
C THR A 443 -11.43 -26.49 14.01
N GLU A 444 -11.79 -26.03 15.19
CA GLU A 444 -12.55 -26.79 16.19
C GLU A 444 -13.91 -27.30 15.68
N ALA A 445 -14.37 -26.83 14.52
CA ALA A 445 -15.58 -27.32 13.86
C ALA A 445 -15.37 -28.66 13.13
N HIS A 446 -14.12 -29.13 12.98
CA HIS A 446 -13.84 -30.43 12.35
C HIS A 446 -14.44 -31.57 13.21
N PRO A 447 -15.21 -32.53 12.63
CA PRO A 447 -15.90 -33.56 13.41
C PRO A 447 -14.98 -34.43 14.30
N ALA A 448 -13.73 -34.62 13.90
CA ALA A 448 -12.71 -35.40 14.63
C ALA A 448 -11.63 -34.50 15.26
N TRP A 449 -11.94 -33.25 15.62
CA TRP A 449 -10.98 -32.31 16.22
C TRP A 449 -10.26 -32.87 17.43
N GLU A 450 -10.98 -33.51 18.35
CA GLU A 450 -10.43 -34.14 19.57
C GLU A 450 -9.47 -35.32 19.30
N ALA A 451 -9.55 -35.92 18.10
CA ALA A 451 -8.68 -37.00 17.69
C ALA A 451 -7.43 -36.55 16.95
N LEU A 452 -7.32 -35.25 16.61
CA LEU A 452 -6.17 -34.67 15.93
C LEU A 452 -4.94 -34.69 16.83
N GLN A 453 -3.88 -35.38 16.41
CA GLN A 453 -2.64 -35.50 17.16
C GLN A 453 -1.53 -34.63 16.60
N GLY A 454 -1.38 -34.58 15.28
CA GLY A 454 -0.37 -33.80 14.57
C GLY A 454 -0.96 -32.94 13.45
N HIS A 455 -0.51 -31.68 13.35
CA HIS A 455 -0.88 -30.77 12.29
C HIS A 455 0.31 -29.85 11.96
N TRP A 456 1.09 -30.26 10.98
CA TRP A 456 2.26 -29.53 10.49
C TRP A 456 1.86 -28.78 9.22
N GLN A 457 1.75 -27.47 9.34
CA GLN A 457 1.28 -26.61 8.24
C GLN A 457 2.38 -26.28 7.23
N LEU A 458 3.65 -26.42 7.62
CA LEU A 458 4.84 -26.17 6.79
C LEU A 458 4.79 -24.77 6.12
N THR A 459 4.47 -23.75 6.92
CA THR A 459 4.30 -22.36 6.47
C THR A 459 5.22 -21.38 7.21
N GLU A 460 6.20 -21.85 7.94
CA GLU A 460 7.12 -21.05 8.75
C GLU A 460 7.94 -20.04 7.90
N GLY A 461 8.22 -20.38 6.64
CA GLY A 461 8.88 -19.51 5.67
C GLY A 461 10.38 -19.28 5.90
N ALA A 462 10.92 -19.75 7.01
CA ALA A 462 12.33 -19.66 7.34
C ALA A 462 12.71 -20.55 8.53
N GLY A 463 13.98 -20.91 8.63
CA GLY A 463 14.50 -21.75 9.72
C GLY A 463 14.28 -23.23 9.49
N THR A 464 14.63 -24.05 10.51
CA THR A 464 14.56 -25.50 10.47
C THR A 464 13.55 -26.10 11.46
N ASP A 465 12.99 -25.30 12.35
CA ASP A 465 12.01 -25.77 13.34
C ASP A 465 10.63 -25.80 12.69
N ILE A 466 10.00 -26.97 12.69
CA ILE A 466 8.67 -27.23 12.13
C ILE A 466 7.69 -27.43 13.27
N GLY A 467 6.74 -26.53 13.42
CA GLY A 467 5.73 -26.58 14.48
C GLY A 467 4.56 -27.49 14.15
N SER A 468 3.96 -28.12 15.18
CA SER A 468 2.65 -28.75 15.05
C SER A 468 1.59 -27.89 15.74
N ALA A 469 0.61 -27.43 14.96
CA ALA A 469 -0.50 -26.61 15.46
C ALA A 469 -1.45 -27.40 16.38
N ALA A 470 -1.51 -28.74 16.25
CA ALA A 470 -2.33 -29.58 17.11
C ALA A 470 -1.64 -29.89 18.46
N ASN A 471 -0.33 -30.13 18.47
CA ASN A 471 0.40 -30.50 19.66
C ASN A 471 1.86 -30.03 19.61
N ALA A 472 2.23 -29.11 20.49
CA ALA A 472 3.58 -28.55 20.56
C ALA A 472 4.68 -29.55 20.94
N GLU A 473 4.34 -30.75 21.43
CA GLU A 473 5.32 -31.80 21.69
C GLU A 473 5.78 -32.56 20.41
N LEU A 474 5.04 -32.37 19.29
CA LEU A 474 5.34 -32.98 17.99
C LEU A 474 6.06 -31.99 17.07
N MET A 475 7.09 -31.34 17.58
CA MET A 475 7.95 -30.48 16.74
C MET A 475 8.83 -31.35 15.84
N GLY A 476 9.02 -30.84 14.61
CA GLY A 476 9.94 -31.39 13.62
C GLY A 476 11.16 -30.53 13.40
N THR A 477 12.16 -31.12 12.76
CA THR A 477 13.35 -30.43 12.28
C THR A 477 13.52 -30.68 10.79
N ALA A 478 13.56 -29.64 10.00
CA ALA A 478 13.84 -29.69 8.58
C ALA A 478 15.35 -29.73 8.32
N ASP A 479 15.80 -30.62 7.45
CA ASP A 479 17.19 -30.75 7.01
C ASP A 479 17.25 -30.84 5.48
N GLY A 480 18.12 -30.05 4.85
CA GLY A 480 18.30 -29.99 3.40
C GLY A 480 17.22 -29.23 2.63
N THR A 481 16.06 -29.03 3.20
CA THR A 481 14.89 -28.41 2.56
C THR A 481 15.04 -26.91 2.36
N LEU A 482 14.30 -26.34 1.39
CA LEU A 482 14.31 -24.93 1.06
C LEU A 482 12.92 -24.30 1.24
N TRP A 483 12.86 -23.12 1.84
CA TRP A 483 11.63 -22.34 1.86
C TRP A 483 11.46 -21.56 0.56
N GLN A 484 10.33 -21.73 -0.10
CA GLN A 484 9.87 -20.87 -1.17
C GLN A 484 8.76 -19.98 -0.63
N VAL A 485 9.05 -18.68 -0.52
CA VAL A 485 8.05 -17.67 -0.11
C VAL A 485 7.58 -16.98 -1.38
N PRO A 486 6.28 -17.00 -1.70
CA PRO A 486 5.75 -16.28 -2.85
C PRO A 486 6.03 -14.79 -2.75
N GLU A 487 6.45 -14.17 -3.84
CA GLU A 487 6.60 -12.72 -3.92
C GLU A 487 5.22 -12.07 -4.01
N SER A 488 4.97 -11.12 -3.13
CA SER A 488 3.80 -10.26 -3.24
C SER A 488 4.02 -9.17 -4.30
N LEU A 489 2.98 -8.85 -5.05
CA LEU A 489 2.98 -7.72 -5.97
C LEU A 489 2.61 -6.46 -5.20
N ILE A 490 3.52 -5.48 -5.17
CA ILE A 490 3.23 -4.15 -4.64
C ILE A 490 2.59 -3.31 -5.74
N VAL A 491 1.38 -2.84 -5.50
CA VAL A 491 0.65 -1.93 -6.39
C VAL A 491 0.39 -0.63 -5.64
N PHE A 492 0.62 0.49 -6.32
CA PHE A 492 0.33 1.81 -5.78
C PHE A 492 -1.05 2.28 -6.26
N ASP A 493 -1.88 2.76 -5.32
CA ASP A 493 -3.19 3.34 -5.60
C ASP A 493 -3.15 4.85 -5.34
N TYR A 494 -3.38 5.63 -6.38
CA TYR A 494 -3.39 7.08 -6.38
C TYR A 494 -4.81 7.67 -6.36
N SER A 495 -5.84 6.85 -6.19
CA SER A 495 -7.25 7.29 -6.26
C SER A 495 -7.61 8.37 -5.22
N ASN A 496 -6.85 8.44 -4.13
CA ASN A 496 -7.03 9.39 -3.03
C ASN A 496 -5.99 10.52 -3.03
N THR A 497 -5.21 10.68 -4.10
CA THR A 497 -4.22 11.78 -4.21
C THR A 497 -4.76 12.93 -5.06
N PRO A 498 -4.25 14.15 -4.89
CA PRO A 498 -4.61 15.28 -5.74
C PRO A 498 -4.28 15.01 -7.21
N ARG A 499 -5.03 15.66 -8.09
CA ARG A 499 -4.82 15.63 -9.54
C ARG A 499 -4.58 17.03 -10.05
N ILE A 500 -3.94 17.15 -11.19
CA ILE A 500 -3.65 18.46 -11.80
C ILE A 500 -4.90 19.33 -11.96
N VAL A 501 -6.05 18.74 -12.30
CA VAL A 501 -7.34 19.41 -12.45
C VAL A 501 -7.93 19.97 -11.15
N ASP A 502 -7.42 19.53 -10.01
CA ASP A 502 -7.90 19.95 -8.69
C ASP A 502 -7.41 21.38 -8.33
N VAL A 503 -6.32 21.85 -8.97
CA VAL A 503 -5.73 23.17 -8.71
C VAL A 503 -6.74 24.31 -9.00
N ALA A 504 -7.36 24.31 -10.18
CA ALA A 504 -8.36 25.33 -10.53
C ALA A 504 -9.60 25.27 -9.64
N VAL A 505 -10.07 24.06 -9.29
CA VAL A 505 -11.26 23.87 -8.45
C VAL A 505 -10.99 24.34 -7.02
N THR A 506 -9.81 24.03 -6.47
CA THR A 506 -9.38 24.51 -5.15
C THR A 506 -9.27 26.03 -5.12
N ALA A 507 -8.72 26.67 -6.19
CA ALA A 507 -8.66 28.12 -6.31
C ALA A 507 -10.04 28.76 -6.34
N LEU A 508 -10.96 28.23 -7.15
CA LEU A 508 -12.34 28.73 -7.25
C LEU A 508 -13.11 28.59 -5.93
N ASP A 509 -12.95 27.48 -5.23
CA ASP A 509 -13.58 27.23 -3.93
C ASP A 509 -13.07 28.24 -2.88
N HIS A 510 -11.76 28.49 -2.83
CA HIS A 510 -11.17 29.51 -1.96
C HIS A 510 -11.71 30.90 -2.24
N MET A 511 -11.90 31.24 -3.51
CA MET A 511 -12.48 32.51 -3.94
C MET A 511 -14.01 32.60 -3.76
N CYS A 512 -14.60 31.66 -3.03
CA CYS A 512 -16.03 31.57 -2.73
C CYS A 512 -16.92 31.44 -3.98
N VAL A 513 -16.41 30.87 -5.06
CA VAL A 513 -17.18 30.60 -6.28
C VAL A 513 -17.97 29.32 -6.13
N THR A 514 -19.29 29.40 -6.25
CA THR A 514 -20.11 28.19 -6.33
C THR A 514 -19.88 27.50 -7.68
N ILE A 515 -19.29 26.31 -7.64
CA ILE A 515 -19.06 25.48 -8.84
C ILE A 515 -20.40 25.03 -9.42
N ASP A 516 -20.75 25.54 -10.62
CA ASP A 516 -21.94 25.07 -11.32
C ASP A 516 -21.69 23.66 -11.87
N PRO A 517 -22.51 22.66 -11.52
CA PRO A 517 -22.39 21.31 -12.09
C PRO A 517 -22.38 21.29 -13.63
N ALA A 518 -22.99 22.28 -14.29
CA ALA A 518 -22.99 22.39 -15.74
C ALA A 518 -21.60 22.71 -16.34
N TRP A 519 -20.66 23.19 -15.53
CA TRP A 519 -19.27 23.39 -15.98
C TRP A 519 -18.53 22.08 -16.18
N ASN A 520 -19.04 20.97 -15.60
CA ASN A 520 -18.46 19.62 -15.73
C ASN A 520 -16.95 19.60 -15.45
N LEU A 521 -16.52 20.30 -14.39
CA LEU A 521 -15.13 20.27 -13.95
C LEU A 521 -14.79 18.91 -13.38
N ALA A 522 -13.58 18.43 -13.66
CA ALA A 522 -13.11 17.12 -13.23
C ALA A 522 -12.44 17.13 -11.85
N GLY A 523 -12.06 18.31 -11.36
CA GLY A 523 -11.33 18.49 -10.11
C GLY A 523 -12.22 18.49 -8.86
N ILE A 524 -11.58 18.37 -7.71
CA ILE A 524 -12.16 18.56 -6.37
C ILE A 524 -11.34 19.59 -5.59
N SER A 525 -11.92 20.18 -4.54
CA SER A 525 -11.20 21.10 -3.65
C SER A 525 -10.44 20.33 -2.57
N TRP A 526 -9.25 20.82 -2.22
CA TRP A 526 -8.36 20.26 -1.19
C TRP A 526 -8.22 21.15 0.04
N ILE A 527 -9.14 22.10 0.20
CA ILE A 527 -9.18 23.03 1.33
C ILE A 527 -10.59 23.09 1.93
N ASP A 528 -10.70 23.65 3.13
CA ASP A 528 -11.98 24.06 3.69
C ASP A 528 -12.41 25.38 3.07
N GLY A 529 -13.12 25.30 1.93
CA GLY A 529 -13.56 26.46 1.17
C GLY A 529 -14.78 27.16 1.76
N CYS A 530 -15.14 28.33 1.17
CA CYS A 530 -16.28 29.13 1.59
C CYS A 530 -17.63 28.42 1.55
N ASN A 531 -17.78 27.41 0.69
CA ASN A 531 -19.04 26.68 0.52
C ASN A 531 -19.32 25.67 1.65
N ASN A 532 -18.39 25.43 2.55
CA ASN A 532 -18.54 24.53 3.70
C ASN A 532 -19.09 25.19 4.97
N ALA A 533 -19.37 26.51 4.96
CA ALA A 533 -19.86 27.21 6.14
C ALA A 533 -21.30 26.85 6.56
N ASP A 534 -22.09 26.13 5.74
CA ASP A 534 -23.49 25.79 6.01
C ASP A 534 -23.86 24.31 5.88
N VAL A 535 -22.94 23.44 5.52
CA VAL A 535 -23.12 21.98 5.58
C VAL A 535 -22.11 21.43 6.57
N PHE A 536 -22.49 21.41 7.84
CA PHE A 536 -21.90 20.42 8.75
C PHE A 536 -22.23 19.05 8.17
N ASP A 537 -21.38 18.57 7.27
CA ASP A 537 -21.32 17.16 6.93
C ASP A 537 -20.85 16.45 8.19
N THR A 538 -21.82 15.97 8.97
CA THR A 538 -21.57 15.22 10.21
C THR A 538 -20.85 13.90 9.93
N ASP A 539 -20.55 13.59 8.68
CA ASP A 539 -19.84 12.38 8.26
C ASP A 539 -18.34 12.60 8.00
N ARG A 540 -17.85 13.86 7.99
CA ARG A 540 -16.42 14.17 8.05
C ARG A 540 -16.00 14.58 9.47
N CYS A 541 -16.10 13.67 10.41
CA CYS A 541 -15.35 13.78 11.67
C CYS A 541 -13.86 13.55 11.36
N PHE A 542 -13.11 14.60 11.10
CA PHE A 542 -11.65 14.49 11.00
C PHE A 542 -11.09 14.00 12.32
N ILE A 543 -10.20 13.01 12.26
CA ILE A 543 -9.40 12.60 13.41
C ILE A 543 -8.53 13.82 13.78
N ASP A 544 -8.80 14.52 14.89
CA ASP A 544 -7.97 15.63 15.39
C ASP A 544 -6.68 15.12 16.05
N ALA A 545 -6.00 14.19 15.38
CA ALA A 545 -4.79 13.59 15.88
C ALA A 545 -3.63 14.58 15.77
N ARG A 546 -2.87 14.72 16.87
CA ARG A 546 -1.65 15.54 16.95
C ARG A 546 -0.53 14.76 17.58
N ILE A 547 0.70 15.01 17.15
CA ILE A 547 1.90 14.35 17.69
C ILE A 547 2.86 15.37 18.28
N PHE A 548 3.48 15.02 19.41
CA PHE A 548 4.53 15.83 20.03
C PHE A 548 5.47 14.96 20.91
N PRO A 549 6.75 15.34 21.10
CA PRO A 549 7.43 16.43 20.39
C PRO A 549 7.62 16.09 18.92
N ASN A 550 7.57 17.13 18.08
CA ASN A 550 7.92 17.04 16.68
C ASN A 550 8.73 18.31 16.31
N PRO A 551 10.04 18.24 16.06
CA PRO A 551 10.88 17.03 16.10
C PRO A 551 10.99 16.35 17.48
N GLY A 552 11.27 15.03 17.47
CA GLY A 552 11.47 14.21 18.67
C GLY A 552 12.69 13.28 18.53
N SER A 553 13.13 12.66 19.66
CA SER A 553 14.29 11.75 19.62
C SER A 553 13.91 10.28 19.47
N ASP A 554 13.25 9.67 20.47
CA ASP A 554 13.02 8.22 20.51
C ASP A 554 11.54 7.84 20.45
N SER A 555 10.65 8.79 20.73
CA SER A 555 9.20 8.56 20.82
C SER A 555 8.42 9.85 20.67
N PHE A 556 7.14 9.70 20.38
CA PHE A 556 6.18 10.79 20.37
C PHE A 556 4.93 10.41 21.13
N GLN A 557 4.19 11.40 21.58
CA GLN A 557 2.85 11.25 22.10
C GLN A 557 1.84 11.64 21.02
N ILE A 558 0.81 10.82 20.83
CA ILE A 558 -0.32 11.13 19.96
C ILE A 558 -1.55 11.46 20.80
N THR A 559 -2.29 12.50 20.43
CA THR A 559 -3.54 12.95 21.07
C THR A 559 -4.62 13.17 20.02
N GLY A 560 -5.87 13.40 20.42
CA GLY A 560 -6.98 13.63 19.49
C GLY A 560 -7.44 12.37 18.75
N ILE A 561 -7.18 11.18 19.31
CA ILE A 561 -7.58 9.88 18.79
C ILE A 561 -8.74 9.29 19.61
N THR A 562 -9.41 8.27 19.09
CA THR A 562 -10.43 7.50 19.82
C THR A 562 -9.84 6.18 20.34
N PRO A 563 -10.52 5.48 21.27
CA PRO A 563 -10.07 4.15 21.69
C PRO A 563 -10.05 3.09 20.60
N SER A 564 -10.76 3.30 19.49
CA SER A 564 -10.80 2.42 18.30
C SER A 564 -9.73 2.72 17.27
N THR A 565 -9.00 3.83 17.42
CA THR A 565 -8.01 4.29 16.45
C THR A 565 -6.79 3.36 16.39
N ASP A 566 -6.44 2.93 15.18
CA ASP A 566 -5.19 2.26 14.86
C ASP A 566 -4.12 3.29 14.47
N VAL A 567 -2.90 3.09 14.95
CA VAL A 567 -1.75 3.96 14.66
C VAL A 567 -0.65 3.10 14.04
N GLU A 568 -0.25 3.45 12.83
CA GLU A 568 0.84 2.82 12.10
C GLU A 568 1.99 3.81 11.91
N VAL A 569 3.23 3.37 12.10
CA VAL A 569 4.42 4.21 11.88
C VAL A 569 5.25 3.61 10.76
N TYR A 570 5.56 4.43 9.78
CA TYR A 570 6.34 4.06 8.61
C TYR A 570 7.71 4.72 8.65
N HIS A 571 8.73 3.92 8.43
CA HIS A 571 10.10 4.38 8.25
C HIS A 571 10.21 5.18 6.92
N PRO A 572 11.19 6.11 6.77
CA PRO A 572 11.40 6.87 5.53
C PRO A 572 11.54 6.02 4.25
N ASN A 573 11.92 4.74 4.40
CA ASN A 573 11.99 3.79 3.27
C ASN A 573 10.66 3.10 2.93
N GLY A 574 9.54 3.54 3.52
CA GLY A 574 8.20 3.02 3.27
C GLY A 574 7.80 1.77 4.09
N LYS A 575 8.73 1.18 4.86
CA LYS A 575 8.43 -0.01 5.67
C LYS A 575 7.64 0.36 6.93
N CYS A 576 6.50 -0.30 7.17
CA CYS A 576 5.78 -0.18 8.45
C CYS A 576 6.62 -0.82 9.57
N ILE A 577 6.99 -0.04 10.57
CA ILE A 577 7.85 -0.46 11.68
C ILE A 577 7.12 -0.54 13.02
N HIS A 578 5.91 0.00 13.10
CA HIS A 578 5.09 -0.05 14.32
C HIS A 578 3.62 -0.01 13.96
N LYS A 579 2.83 -0.89 14.60
CA LYS A 579 1.37 -0.83 14.59
C LYS A 579 0.85 -0.96 16.01
N SER A 580 -0.06 -0.11 16.40
CA SER A 580 -0.69 -0.17 17.72
C SER A 580 -2.11 0.38 17.70
N ARG A 581 -2.91 -0.05 18.66
CA ARG A 581 -4.19 0.57 19.02
C ARG A 581 -4.10 1.03 20.47
N PRO A 582 -3.90 2.32 20.72
CA PRO A 582 -3.68 2.84 22.07
C PRO A 582 -4.83 2.55 23.06
N GLY A 583 -6.06 2.32 22.56
CA GLY A 583 -7.22 2.01 23.41
C GLY A 583 -7.68 3.19 24.29
N ALA A 584 -7.21 4.40 24.02
CA ALA A 584 -7.49 5.64 24.75
C ALA A 584 -7.52 6.83 23.79
N THR A 585 -7.82 8.02 24.31
CA THR A 585 -7.84 9.27 23.54
C THR A 585 -6.45 9.89 23.33
N SER A 586 -5.41 9.23 23.83
CA SER A 586 -3.99 9.58 23.61
C SER A 586 -3.12 8.32 23.77
N GLY A 587 -1.94 8.31 23.18
CA GLY A 587 -1.00 7.20 23.28
C GLY A 587 0.45 7.68 23.22
N HIS A 588 1.37 6.91 23.83
CA HIS A 588 2.81 7.10 23.70
C HIS A 588 3.35 6.03 22.76
N ILE A 589 4.02 6.44 21.69
CA ILE A 589 4.53 5.59 20.63
C ILE A 589 6.05 5.68 20.57
N ALA A 590 6.72 4.53 20.70
CA ALA A 590 8.16 4.39 20.52
C ALA A 590 8.44 3.41 19.38
N PRO A 591 8.73 3.88 18.17
CA PRO A 591 8.77 3.03 16.97
C PRO A 591 9.89 2.00 16.92
N GLY A 592 10.88 2.05 17.83
CA GLY A 592 11.96 1.07 17.92
C GLY A 592 13.04 1.18 16.82
N SER A 593 12.95 2.15 15.91
CA SER A 593 14.03 2.46 14.96
C SER A 593 15.04 3.41 15.58
N SER A 594 16.32 3.34 15.17
CA SER A 594 17.39 4.26 15.62
C SER A 594 17.73 5.33 14.57
N ASP A 595 17.16 5.26 13.37
CA ASP A 595 17.54 6.12 12.27
C ASP A 595 16.87 7.50 12.39
N SER A 596 17.63 8.56 12.14
CA SER A 596 17.09 9.92 12.02
C SER A 596 16.42 10.07 10.65
N GLY A 597 15.39 10.89 10.59
CA GLY A 597 14.64 11.14 9.37
C GLY A 597 13.15 11.42 9.60
N MET A 598 12.42 11.62 8.53
CA MET A 598 10.99 11.88 8.56
C MET A 598 10.20 10.56 8.52
N TYR A 599 9.47 10.28 9.59
CA TYR A 599 8.57 9.15 9.72
C TYR A 599 7.14 9.57 9.39
N LEU A 600 6.40 8.69 8.73
CA LEU A 600 4.97 8.88 8.50
C LEU A 600 4.18 8.12 9.53
N ILE A 601 3.18 8.78 10.13
CA ILE A 601 2.29 8.19 11.13
C ILE A 601 0.88 8.18 10.52
N ARG A 602 0.38 7.00 10.18
CA ARG A 602 -0.99 6.81 9.73
C ARG A 602 -1.90 6.55 10.91
N VAL A 603 -2.95 7.34 11.02
CA VAL A 603 -3.98 7.26 12.05
C VAL A 603 -5.28 6.82 11.38
N ILE A 604 -5.87 5.70 11.83
CA ILE A 604 -7.02 5.07 11.19
C ILE A 604 -8.12 4.87 12.23
N ASP A 605 -9.30 5.41 12.01
CA ASP A 605 -10.48 5.21 12.84
C ASP A 605 -11.72 4.91 11.97
N GLY A 606 -12.04 3.63 11.83
CA GLY A 606 -13.04 3.16 10.88
C GLY A 606 -12.62 3.39 9.43
N GLU A 607 -13.41 4.14 8.67
CA GLU A 607 -13.10 4.52 7.28
C GLU A 607 -12.26 5.80 7.19
N GLN A 608 -12.06 6.50 8.30
CA GLN A 608 -11.29 7.73 8.36
C GLN A 608 -9.80 7.44 8.48
N ARG A 609 -8.99 8.18 7.74
CA ARG A 609 -7.53 8.08 7.75
C ARG A 609 -6.93 9.47 7.80
N ARG A 610 -5.88 9.62 8.60
CA ARG A 610 -5.03 10.81 8.64
C ARG A 610 -3.58 10.40 8.70
N THR A 611 -2.73 11.11 7.95
CA THR A 611 -1.29 10.89 7.98
C THR A 611 -0.62 12.11 8.60
N LEU A 612 0.24 11.87 9.60
CA LEU A 612 1.02 12.87 10.31
C LEU A 612 2.50 12.62 10.04
N ARG A 613 3.33 13.67 10.13
CA ARG A 613 4.79 13.57 10.05
C ARG A 613 5.41 13.64 11.42
N TRP A 614 6.42 12.82 11.66
CA TRP A 614 7.26 12.93 12.84
C TRP A 614 8.74 12.96 12.42
N ILE A 615 9.43 14.05 12.74
CA ILE A 615 10.86 14.20 12.46
C ILE A 615 11.63 13.65 13.64
N ARG A 616 12.37 12.57 13.42
CA ARG A 616 13.28 12.03 14.42
C ARG A 616 14.64 12.66 14.26
N GLN A 617 15.11 13.31 15.33
CA GLN A 617 16.45 13.87 15.45
C GLN A 617 17.29 13.00 16.41
N ASN A 618 18.58 12.83 16.11
CA ASN A 618 19.54 12.10 16.96
C ASN A 618 19.90 12.88 18.23
#